data_52fd8cd40ce2751e7cccbe537195ff2e
#
_entry.id   52fd8cd40ce2751e7cccbe537195ff2e
#
_cell.length_a   1.000
_cell.length_b   1.000
_cell.length_c   1.000
_cell.angle_alpha   90.00
_cell.angle_beta   90.00
_cell.angle_gamma   90.00
#
_symmetry.space_group_name_H-M   'P 1'
#
loop_
_entity.id
_entity.type
_entity.pdbx_description
1 polymer ?
#
loop_
_entity_poly.entity_id
_entity_poly.type
_entity_poly.pdbx_seq_one_letter_code
_entity_poly.pdbx_strand_id
1 'polypeptide(L)'
;MTGSNTVDKTKISHSGNGRISRMEMLPMSLWESQESNGMISLHDLFDHPTMNIEAVSDVDIEQLIFITCRGGWPATLRLKDDKSKLMVAKNYFVTVCREDISRVDNVSRDEKLARMILRSYARNISTLAKKTTLLSDVSASEEVECSMNTFDSYVKALEKLFVIHDIDAWCPAVRSKDTIRNTPKRTFCDPSVAVAALQLSPTALLTQLKTYGFLFEQLCIRDLKAYTSDIDTHVGYYHDRYGLEADVVLHLGDGRYALIECKLGSQEIEVGAAHLLKLKELIIEHNKTEKQNPIREPDLLLILTGGMYGYRRPDGVYIIPLACLKD
;
A
#
# COMPACT_ATOMS: atom_id res chain seq x y z
N MET A 1 12.37 10.75 20.74
CA MET A 1 11.80 11.95 20.08
C MET A 1 10.87 11.48 18.99
N THR A 2 9.65 11.90 19.01
CA THR A 2 8.66 11.68 17.95
C THR A 2 8.48 12.98 17.18
N GLY A 3 8.37 12.92 15.88
CA GLY A 3 8.13 14.09 15.03
C GLY A 3 7.42 13.68 13.74
N SER A 4 6.56 14.54 13.24
CA SER A 4 5.80 14.35 12.00
C SER A 4 6.60 14.67 10.73
N ASN A 5 7.87 14.98 10.86
CA ASN A 5 8.77 15.31 9.75
C ASN A 5 10.07 14.54 9.82
N THR A 6 10.73 14.37 8.67
CA THR A 6 12.12 13.91 8.64
C THR A 6 13.00 14.85 9.46
N VAL A 7 13.86 14.27 10.28
CA VAL A 7 14.80 15.04 11.09
C VAL A 7 15.67 15.88 10.17
N ASP A 8 15.74 17.19 10.44
CA ASP A 8 16.63 18.10 9.72
C ASP A 8 18.09 17.68 9.94
N LYS A 9 18.69 17.05 8.92
CA LYS A 9 20.06 16.53 8.98
C LYS A 9 21.10 17.63 9.24
N THR A 10 20.77 18.89 8.99
CA THR A 10 21.69 20.02 9.21
C THR A 10 21.83 20.39 10.68
N LYS A 11 20.84 19.98 11.51
CA LYS A 11 20.83 20.24 12.96
C LYS A 11 21.39 19.09 13.81
N ILE A 12 21.79 17.98 13.16
CA ILE A 12 22.38 16.83 13.84
C ILE A 12 23.89 16.90 13.74
N SER A 13 24.57 17.16 14.84
CA SER A 13 26.04 17.20 14.91
C SER A 13 26.70 15.82 14.74
N HIS A 14 25.96 14.71 14.95
CA HIS A 14 26.43 13.33 14.80
C HIS A 14 25.35 12.45 14.19
N SER A 15 25.72 11.58 13.25
CA SER A 15 24.79 10.66 12.56
C SER A 15 24.12 9.64 13.49
N GLY A 16 24.68 9.41 14.68
CA GLY A 16 24.21 8.41 15.63
C GLY A 16 24.29 6.97 15.12
N ASN A 17 25.05 6.72 14.03
CA ASN A 17 25.16 5.38 13.43
C ASN A 17 25.54 4.33 14.47
N GLY A 18 24.77 3.25 14.52
CA GLY A 18 24.93 2.16 15.48
C GLY A 18 24.35 2.42 16.90
N ARG A 19 23.79 3.63 17.15
CA ARG A 19 23.21 4.00 18.47
C ARG A 19 21.78 4.47 18.40
N ILE A 20 21.30 4.87 17.21
CA ILE A 20 19.94 5.39 16.95
C ILE A 20 19.33 4.56 15.84
N SER A 21 18.25 3.86 16.19
CA SER A 21 17.34 3.24 15.21
C SER A 21 16.21 4.22 14.89
N ARG A 22 15.80 4.25 13.63
CA ARG A 22 14.63 5.00 13.19
C ARG A 22 13.50 4.03 12.93
N MET A 23 12.37 4.28 13.55
CA MET A 23 11.13 3.56 13.30
C MET A 23 10.16 4.53 12.65
N GLU A 24 9.55 4.12 11.56
CA GLU A 24 8.44 4.84 10.94
C GLU A 24 7.14 4.43 11.63
N MET A 25 6.38 5.42 12.09
CA MET A 25 5.05 5.16 12.64
C MET A 25 4.05 5.21 11.50
N LEU A 26 3.46 4.08 11.19
CA LEU A 26 2.43 3.95 10.17
C LEU A 26 1.03 4.28 10.72
N PRO A 27 0.05 4.60 9.85
CA PRO A 27 -1.36 4.58 10.25
C PRO A 27 -1.76 3.21 10.79
N MET A 28 -2.72 3.16 11.70
CA MET A 28 -3.20 1.91 12.30
C MET A 28 -3.76 0.96 11.23
N SER A 29 -3.42 -0.31 11.33
CA SER A 29 -4.06 -1.41 10.61
C SER A 29 -5.50 -1.66 11.08
N LEU A 30 -6.22 -2.55 10.39
CA LEU A 30 -7.54 -3.01 10.83
C LEU A 30 -7.45 -3.74 12.17
N TRP A 31 -6.37 -4.46 12.44
CA TRP A 31 -6.13 -5.14 13.71
C TRP A 31 -5.93 -4.13 14.86
N GLU A 32 -5.05 -3.15 14.68
CA GLU A 32 -4.78 -2.13 15.69
C GLU A 32 -6.00 -1.24 15.99
N SER A 33 -6.87 -1.02 14.99
CA SER A 33 -8.12 -0.28 15.14
C SER A 33 -9.33 -1.13 15.51
N GLN A 34 -9.13 -2.44 15.77
CA GLN A 34 -10.12 -3.42 16.24
C GLN A 34 -11.26 -3.73 15.24
N GLU A 35 -11.03 -3.53 13.96
CA GLU A 35 -11.94 -3.96 12.88
C GLU A 35 -11.57 -5.35 12.34
N SER A 36 -10.30 -5.76 12.44
CA SER A 36 -9.93 -7.16 12.19
C SER A 36 -10.16 -7.98 13.45
N ASN A 37 -10.71 -9.20 13.28
CA ASN A 37 -10.85 -10.15 14.39
C ASN A 37 -9.57 -10.95 14.68
N GLY A 38 -8.52 -10.81 13.82
CA GLY A 38 -7.21 -11.41 14.02
C GLY A 38 -7.18 -12.94 14.05
N MET A 39 -8.17 -13.61 13.41
CA MET A 39 -8.20 -15.07 13.36
C MET A 39 -7.02 -15.68 12.60
N ILE A 40 -6.37 -14.92 11.75
CA ILE A 40 -5.24 -15.34 10.93
C ILE A 40 -4.05 -14.44 11.22
N SER A 41 -2.93 -15.02 11.69
CA SER A 41 -1.66 -14.32 11.85
C SER A 41 -0.83 -14.48 10.59
N LEU A 42 -0.29 -13.35 10.09
CA LEU A 42 0.62 -13.34 8.95
C LEU A 42 1.95 -14.02 9.32
N HIS A 43 2.43 -13.85 10.52
CA HIS A 43 3.65 -14.50 11.04
C HIS A 43 3.46 -16.02 11.09
N ASP A 44 2.33 -16.50 11.65
CA ASP A 44 2.04 -17.93 11.70
C ASP A 44 1.96 -18.56 10.31
N LEU A 45 1.43 -17.84 9.32
CA LEU A 45 1.41 -18.32 7.92
C LEU A 45 2.82 -18.51 7.36
N PHE A 46 3.75 -17.59 7.63
CA PHE A 46 5.14 -17.74 7.20
C PHE A 46 5.87 -18.87 7.92
N ASP A 47 5.56 -19.08 9.20
CA ASP A 47 6.18 -20.15 10.00
C ASP A 47 5.57 -21.53 9.69
N HIS A 48 4.30 -21.56 9.25
CA HIS A 48 3.57 -22.78 8.94
C HIS A 48 2.89 -22.69 7.56
N PRO A 49 3.64 -22.61 6.43
CA PRO A 49 3.10 -22.29 5.10
C PRO A 49 2.17 -23.34 4.48
N THR A 50 1.89 -24.42 5.20
CA THR A 50 0.96 -25.47 4.76
C THR A 50 -0.23 -25.66 5.69
N MET A 51 -0.35 -24.80 6.74
CA MET A 51 -1.44 -24.90 7.71
C MET A 51 -2.81 -24.69 7.02
N ASN A 52 -3.80 -25.38 7.53
CA ASN A 52 -5.18 -25.08 7.14
C ASN A 52 -5.70 -23.92 7.97
N ILE A 53 -6.46 -23.06 7.33
CA ILE A 53 -7.12 -21.93 7.97
C ILE A 53 -8.63 -22.00 7.71
N GLU A 54 -9.40 -21.57 8.68
CA GLU A 54 -10.83 -21.30 8.58
C GLU A 54 -11.11 -20.01 9.34
N ALA A 55 -11.62 -19.00 8.66
CA ALA A 55 -11.92 -17.71 9.27
C ALA A 55 -13.18 -17.10 8.66
N VAL A 56 -13.91 -16.36 9.48
CA VAL A 56 -15.09 -15.62 9.04
C VAL A 56 -14.97 -14.18 9.50
N SER A 57 -15.15 -13.26 8.56
CA SER A 57 -15.21 -11.82 8.83
C SER A 57 -16.63 -11.36 9.03
N ASP A 58 -16.87 -10.52 10.04
CA ASP A 58 -18.14 -9.85 10.27
C ASP A 58 -18.21 -8.47 9.56
N VAL A 59 -17.13 -8.04 8.91
CA VAL A 59 -17.05 -6.75 8.21
C VAL A 59 -17.61 -6.90 6.80
N ASP A 60 -18.70 -6.22 6.53
CA ASP A 60 -19.30 -6.14 5.19
C ASP A 60 -18.65 -5.05 4.31
N ILE A 61 -19.09 -4.97 3.06
CA ILE A 61 -18.53 -4.04 2.08
C ILE A 61 -18.77 -2.56 2.46
N GLU A 62 -19.91 -2.23 3.07
CA GLU A 62 -20.24 -0.87 3.47
C GLU A 62 -19.34 -0.42 4.62
N GLN A 63 -19.16 -1.30 5.61
CA GLN A 63 -18.23 -1.09 6.71
C GLN A 63 -16.80 -0.96 6.23
N LEU A 64 -16.35 -1.84 5.31
CA LEU A 64 -15.00 -1.80 4.77
C LEU A 64 -14.72 -0.50 4.00
N ILE A 65 -15.70 -0.02 3.20
CA ILE A 65 -15.62 1.28 2.53
C ILE A 65 -15.56 2.43 3.55
N PHE A 66 -16.39 2.38 4.61
CA PHE A 66 -16.37 3.38 5.66
C PHE A 66 -15.01 3.44 6.36
N ILE A 67 -14.46 2.29 6.75
CA ILE A 67 -13.13 2.16 7.39
C ILE A 67 -12.04 2.74 6.48
N THR A 68 -12.08 2.44 5.18
CA THR A 68 -11.15 2.98 4.19
C THR A 68 -11.22 4.50 4.11
N CYS A 69 -12.43 5.07 4.11
CA CYS A 69 -12.64 6.53 4.09
C CYS A 69 -12.23 7.22 5.39
N ARG A 70 -12.44 6.56 6.52
CA ARG A 70 -12.05 7.04 7.85
C ARG A 70 -10.53 7.05 8.00
N GLY A 71 -9.86 6.02 7.50
CA GLY A 71 -8.43 5.79 7.63
C GLY A 71 -8.00 5.27 9.01
N GLY A 72 -6.72 4.90 9.10
CA GLY A 72 -6.06 4.38 10.29
C GLY A 72 -5.56 5.46 11.25
N TRP A 73 -6.32 6.53 11.46
CA TRP A 73 -5.94 7.66 12.30
C TRP A 73 -6.36 7.43 13.76
N PRO A 74 -5.44 7.39 14.76
CA PRO A 74 -5.79 7.14 16.17
C PRO A 74 -6.83 8.10 16.74
N ALA A 75 -6.87 9.34 16.23
CA ALA A 75 -7.85 10.34 16.66
C ALA A 75 -9.30 9.88 16.39
N THR A 76 -9.54 9.06 15.37
CA THR A 76 -10.89 8.59 14.98
C THR A 76 -11.50 7.68 16.02
N LEU A 77 -10.70 6.94 16.79
CA LEU A 77 -11.19 6.03 17.84
C LEU A 77 -11.85 6.75 19.02
N ARG A 78 -11.52 8.02 19.23
CA ARG A 78 -12.08 8.84 20.31
C ARG A 78 -13.36 9.58 19.92
N LEU A 79 -13.70 9.59 18.64
CA LEU A 79 -14.87 10.28 18.10
C LEU A 79 -16.09 9.36 18.10
N LYS A 80 -17.25 9.91 18.44
CA LYS A 80 -18.49 9.12 18.59
C LYS A 80 -19.28 9.01 17.29
N ASP A 81 -19.30 10.08 16.49
CA ASP A 81 -20.11 10.13 15.28
C ASP A 81 -19.26 9.94 14.01
N ASP A 82 -19.82 9.29 13.03
CA ASP A 82 -19.15 8.91 11.81
C ASP A 82 -18.73 10.09 10.92
N LYS A 83 -19.51 11.18 10.96
CA LYS A 83 -19.17 12.41 10.23
C LYS A 83 -17.87 13.01 10.77
N SER A 84 -17.72 13.09 12.09
CA SER A 84 -16.49 13.56 12.72
C SER A 84 -15.30 12.65 12.43
N LYS A 85 -15.50 11.33 12.45
CA LYS A 85 -14.45 10.36 12.08
C LYS A 85 -13.93 10.59 10.66
N LEU A 86 -14.83 10.78 9.69
CA LEU A 86 -14.48 11.04 8.29
C LEU A 86 -13.82 12.42 8.08
N MET A 87 -14.04 13.37 8.97
CA MET A 87 -13.40 14.69 8.89
C MET A 87 -11.92 14.67 9.24
N VAL A 88 -11.43 13.68 9.99
CA VAL A 88 -10.01 13.60 10.40
C VAL A 88 -9.10 13.55 9.17
N ALA A 89 -9.35 12.61 8.24
CA ALA A 89 -8.55 12.49 7.01
C ALA A 89 -8.66 13.72 6.11
N LYS A 90 -9.86 14.30 6.01
CA LYS A 90 -10.08 15.55 5.24
C LYS A 90 -9.28 16.72 5.81
N ASN A 91 -9.31 16.89 7.13
CA ASN A 91 -8.56 17.94 7.80
C ASN A 91 -7.06 17.72 7.66
N TYR A 92 -6.57 16.48 7.78
CA TYR A 92 -5.18 16.12 7.54
C TYR A 92 -4.76 16.52 6.12
N PHE A 93 -5.52 16.12 5.09
CA PHE A 93 -5.27 16.49 3.71
C PHE A 93 -5.19 18.01 3.50
N VAL A 94 -6.13 18.77 4.11
CA VAL A 94 -6.13 20.23 4.03
C VAL A 94 -4.88 20.84 4.67
N THR A 95 -4.50 20.37 5.87
CA THR A 95 -3.30 20.86 6.58
C THR A 95 -2.03 20.56 5.80
N VAL A 96 -1.90 19.35 5.24
CA VAL A 96 -0.76 18.99 4.37
C VAL A 96 -0.63 19.97 3.21
N CYS A 97 -1.71 20.22 2.46
CA CYS A 97 -1.67 21.10 1.29
C CYS A 97 -1.41 22.56 1.64
N ARG A 98 -1.97 23.04 2.75
CA ARG A 98 -1.95 24.46 3.12
C ARG A 98 -0.70 24.86 3.89
N GLU A 99 -0.22 23.99 4.78
CA GLU A 99 0.80 24.35 5.76
C GLU A 99 2.05 23.47 5.66
N ASP A 100 1.90 22.16 5.83
CA ASP A 100 3.02 21.26 6.07
C ASP A 100 3.94 21.14 4.86
N ILE A 101 3.38 21.15 3.64
CA ILE A 101 4.15 21.03 2.41
C ILE A 101 5.19 22.14 2.20
N SER A 102 4.95 23.32 2.77
CA SER A 102 5.89 24.44 2.75
C SER A 102 6.84 24.42 3.95
N ARG A 103 6.39 23.91 5.09
CA ARG A 103 7.18 23.84 6.33
C ARG A 103 8.26 22.77 6.31
N VAL A 104 8.07 21.70 5.55
CA VAL A 104 8.94 20.51 5.57
C VAL A 104 10.39 20.81 5.18
N ASP A 105 10.62 21.79 4.32
CA ASP A 105 11.93 22.23 3.83
C ASP A 105 12.07 23.75 3.67
N ASN A 106 11.12 24.51 4.24
CA ASN A 106 11.04 25.97 4.19
C ASN A 106 10.96 26.54 2.75
N VAL A 107 10.39 25.78 1.82
CA VAL A 107 10.12 26.23 0.44
C VAL A 107 8.65 26.62 0.34
N SER A 108 8.36 27.88 -0.04
CA SER A 108 6.98 28.31 -0.28
C SER A 108 6.36 27.54 -1.44
N ARG A 109 5.21 26.89 -1.21
CA ARG A 109 4.46 26.11 -2.19
C ARG A 109 3.02 26.56 -2.25
N ASP A 110 2.48 26.56 -3.45
CA ASP A 110 1.09 26.91 -3.71
C ASP A 110 0.14 25.78 -3.28
N GLU A 111 -0.88 26.13 -2.47
CA GLU A 111 -1.87 25.17 -1.96
C GLU A 111 -2.67 24.51 -3.09
N LYS A 112 -3.05 25.29 -4.13
CA LYS A 112 -3.86 24.80 -5.24
C LYS A 112 -3.10 23.74 -6.03
N LEU A 113 -1.83 24.03 -6.35
CA LEU A 113 -0.96 23.07 -7.03
C LEU A 113 -0.74 21.80 -6.19
N ALA A 114 -0.54 21.93 -4.87
CA ALA A 114 -0.43 20.77 -3.97
C ALA A 114 -1.67 19.87 -4.04
N ARG A 115 -2.88 20.47 -4.00
CA ARG A 115 -4.15 19.76 -4.13
C ARG A 115 -4.28 19.05 -5.48
N MET A 116 -3.88 19.69 -6.57
CA MET A 116 -3.92 19.12 -7.91
C MET A 116 -2.97 17.93 -8.06
N ILE A 117 -1.75 18.03 -7.53
CA ILE A 117 -0.77 16.93 -7.54
C ILE A 117 -1.29 15.74 -6.73
N LEU A 118 -1.78 15.96 -5.49
CA LEU A 118 -2.35 14.88 -4.69
C LEU A 118 -3.60 14.26 -5.32
N ARG A 119 -4.42 15.06 -6.01
CA ARG A 119 -5.57 14.55 -6.76
C ARG A 119 -5.14 13.68 -7.93
N SER A 120 -4.12 14.08 -8.68
CA SER A 120 -3.55 13.27 -9.75
C SER A 120 -2.98 11.95 -9.21
N TYR A 121 -2.24 11.99 -8.10
CA TYR A 121 -1.79 10.79 -7.41
C TYR A 121 -2.95 9.87 -7.00
N ALA A 122 -4.01 10.44 -6.42
CA ALA A 122 -5.17 9.69 -5.98
C ALA A 122 -5.96 9.04 -7.12
N ARG A 123 -6.02 9.67 -8.30
CA ARG A 123 -6.59 9.07 -9.53
C ARG A 123 -5.78 7.87 -10.03
N ASN A 124 -4.50 7.86 -9.73
CA ASN A 124 -3.55 6.85 -10.17
C ASN A 124 -3.10 5.94 -9.01
N ILE A 125 -3.86 5.92 -7.90
CA ILE A 125 -3.55 5.06 -6.75
C ILE A 125 -3.48 3.60 -7.15
N SER A 126 -2.55 2.84 -6.57
CA SER A 126 -2.30 1.42 -6.86
C SER A 126 -1.99 1.12 -8.34
N THR A 127 -1.52 2.11 -9.10
CA THR A 127 -1.11 1.93 -10.50
C THR A 127 0.37 2.23 -10.71
N LEU A 128 0.89 1.80 -11.88
CA LEU A 128 2.26 2.06 -12.32
C LEU A 128 2.35 3.34 -13.17
N ALA A 129 1.56 4.36 -12.84
CA ALA A 129 1.55 5.61 -13.59
C ALA A 129 2.91 6.31 -13.54
N LYS A 130 3.43 6.72 -14.70
CA LYS A 130 4.67 7.49 -14.79
C LYS A 130 4.47 8.91 -14.28
N LYS A 131 5.53 9.55 -13.79
CA LYS A 131 5.50 10.97 -13.39
C LYS A 131 5.01 11.89 -14.51
N THR A 132 5.31 11.57 -15.77
CA THR A 132 4.80 12.31 -16.93
C THR A 132 3.28 12.22 -17.08
N THR A 133 2.69 11.06 -16.77
CA THR A 133 1.23 10.88 -16.76
C THR A 133 0.58 11.72 -15.66
N LEU A 134 1.17 11.68 -14.45
CA LEU A 134 0.69 12.48 -13.32
C LEU A 134 0.79 13.99 -13.61
N LEU A 135 1.91 14.43 -14.19
CA LEU A 135 2.12 15.82 -14.57
C LEU A 135 1.12 16.24 -15.66
N SER A 136 0.88 15.40 -16.67
CA SER A 136 -0.10 15.66 -17.72
C SER A 136 -1.52 15.84 -17.15
N ASP A 137 -1.90 15.03 -16.15
CA ASP A 137 -3.19 15.15 -15.46
C ASP A 137 -3.31 16.48 -14.68
N VAL A 138 -2.20 16.94 -14.06
CA VAL A 138 -2.14 18.27 -13.40
C VAL A 138 -2.25 19.39 -14.43
N SER A 139 -1.51 19.31 -15.54
CA SER A 139 -1.47 20.35 -16.57
C SER A 139 -2.72 20.41 -17.46
N ALA A 140 -3.56 19.36 -17.44
CA ALA A 140 -4.84 19.36 -18.17
C ALA A 140 -5.84 20.38 -17.63
N SER A 141 -5.63 20.88 -16.40
CA SER A 141 -6.35 22.06 -15.92
C SER A 141 -5.57 23.30 -16.36
N GLU A 142 -6.15 24.14 -17.20
CA GLU A 142 -5.54 25.40 -17.69
C GLU A 142 -5.24 26.43 -16.59
N GLU A 143 -5.45 26.06 -15.33
CA GLU A 143 -5.42 26.97 -14.19
C GLU A 143 -4.04 27.16 -13.57
N VAL A 144 -3.09 26.21 -13.77
CA VAL A 144 -1.74 26.27 -13.15
C VAL A 144 -0.71 25.64 -14.07
N GLU A 145 0.32 26.39 -14.42
CA GLU A 145 1.50 25.87 -15.09
C GLU A 145 2.38 25.09 -14.10
N CYS A 146 2.73 23.85 -14.44
CA CYS A 146 3.59 23.01 -13.63
C CYS A 146 4.69 22.39 -14.50
N SER A 147 5.94 22.76 -14.24
CA SER A 147 7.10 22.09 -14.85
C SER A 147 7.39 20.75 -14.15
N MET A 148 8.12 19.85 -14.80
CA MET A 148 8.58 18.59 -14.19
C MET A 148 9.41 18.84 -12.94
N ASN A 149 10.28 19.87 -12.93
CA ASN A 149 11.08 20.21 -11.77
C ASN A 149 10.23 20.68 -10.58
N THR A 150 9.20 21.48 -10.86
CA THR A 150 8.23 21.90 -9.85
C THR A 150 7.46 20.70 -9.31
N PHE A 151 6.94 19.86 -10.20
CA PHE A 151 6.25 18.62 -9.80
C PHE A 151 7.12 17.74 -8.89
N ASP A 152 8.37 17.47 -9.28
CA ASP A 152 9.31 16.68 -8.48
C ASP A 152 9.62 17.32 -7.11
N SER A 153 9.67 18.64 -7.03
CA SER A 153 9.86 19.36 -5.76
C SER A 153 8.69 19.12 -4.79
N TYR A 154 7.45 19.12 -5.30
CA TYR A 154 6.25 18.83 -4.50
C TYR A 154 6.20 17.37 -4.08
N VAL A 155 6.45 16.44 -4.99
CA VAL A 155 6.47 15.01 -4.70
C VAL A 155 7.50 14.69 -3.61
N LYS A 156 8.73 15.20 -3.72
CA LYS A 156 9.77 15.03 -2.70
C LYS A 156 9.38 15.61 -1.33
N ALA A 157 8.64 16.72 -1.31
CA ALA A 157 8.13 17.28 -0.05
C ALA A 157 7.06 16.38 0.57
N LEU A 158 6.15 15.84 -0.24
CA LEU A 158 5.10 14.91 0.20
C LEU A 158 5.66 13.56 0.67
N GLU A 159 6.74 13.08 0.04
CA GLU A 159 7.49 11.91 0.50
C GLU A 159 8.16 12.16 1.86
N LYS A 160 8.79 13.35 2.04
CA LYS A 160 9.37 13.75 3.34
C LYS A 160 8.33 13.90 4.46
N LEU A 161 7.08 14.23 4.11
CA LEU A 161 5.95 14.29 5.03
C LEU A 161 5.32 12.92 5.28
N PHE A 162 5.83 11.86 4.65
CA PHE A 162 5.25 10.52 4.69
C PHE A 162 3.79 10.46 4.19
N VAL A 163 3.38 11.37 3.31
CA VAL A 163 2.05 11.38 2.68
C VAL A 163 2.01 10.45 1.48
N ILE A 164 3.02 10.55 0.60
CA ILE A 164 3.26 9.63 -0.51
C ILE A 164 4.22 8.55 -0.03
N HIS A 165 3.88 7.30 -0.28
CA HIS A 165 4.62 6.15 0.23
C HIS A 165 4.71 5.04 -0.83
N ASP A 166 5.10 5.44 -2.04
CA ASP A 166 5.21 4.55 -3.21
C ASP A 166 5.98 3.26 -2.89
N ILE A 167 5.62 2.16 -3.53
CA ILE A 167 6.33 0.89 -3.40
C ILE A 167 7.07 0.55 -4.69
N ASP A 168 8.28 0.01 -4.53
CA ASP A 168 9.15 -0.32 -5.64
C ASP A 168 8.84 -1.70 -6.24
N ALA A 169 9.28 -1.89 -7.48
CA ALA A 169 9.21 -3.19 -8.11
C ALA A 169 10.16 -4.16 -7.40
N TRP A 170 9.64 -5.34 -7.07
CA TRP A 170 10.41 -6.45 -6.55
C TRP A 170 10.89 -7.35 -7.69
N CYS A 171 12.09 -7.94 -7.53
CA CYS A 171 12.64 -8.91 -8.46
C CYS A 171 13.10 -10.16 -7.72
N PRO A 172 12.71 -11.36 -8.15
CA PRO A 172 13.10 -12.61 -7.50
C PRO A 172 14.59 -12.93 -7.63
N ALA A 173 15.26 -12.39 -8.64
CA ALA A 173 16.68 -12.66 -8.91
C ALA A 173 17.53 -11.42 -8.70
N VAL A 174 18.36 -11.40 -7.65
CA VAL A 174 19.26 -10.29 -7.30
C VAL A 174 20.20 -9.87 -8.45
N ARG A 175 20.48 -10.76 -9.40
CA ARG A 175 21.37 -10.53 -10.54
C ARG A 175 20.68 -10.62 -11.90
N SER A 176 19.35 -10.62 -11.95
CA SER A 176 18.63 -10.61 -13.21
C SER A 176 18.88 -9.30 -13.95
N LYS A 177 19.28 -9.43 -15.23
CA LYS A 177 19.33 -8.31 -16.18
C LYS A 177 17.97 -8.04 -16.83
N ASP A 178 16.97 -8.87 -16.54
CA ASP A 178 15.64 -8.69 -17.09
C ASP A 178 15.02 -7.41 -16.57
N THR A 179 14.46 -6.68 -17.50
CA THR A 179 13.97 -5.33 -17.32
C THR A 179 12.80 -5.33 -16.34
N ILE A 180 13.13 -5.14 -15.07
CA ILE A 180 12.16 -4.80 -14.04
C ILE A 180 11.52 -3.48 -14.47
N ARG A 181 10.21 -3.40 -14.46
CA ARG A 181 9.55 -2.10 -14.57
C ARG A 181 9.94 -1.26 -13.35
N ASN A 182 10.79 -0.27 -13.56
CA ASN A 182 11.29 0.61 -12.49
C ASN A 182 10.32 1.71 -12.09
N THR A 183 9.08 1.70 -12.57
CA THR A 183 8.10 2.70 -12.20
C THR A 183 7.46 2.30 -10.88
N PRO A 184 7.60 3.07 -9.80
CA PRO A 184 6.97 2.72 -8.52
C PRO A 184 5.44 2.64 -8.65
N LYS A 185 4.83 1.72 -7.91
CA LYS A 185 3.37 1.70 -7.74
C LYS A 185 2.99 2.87 -6.84
N ARG A 186 2.03 3.68 -7.29
CA ARG A 186 1.63 4.91 -6.61
C ARG A 186 0.80 4.59 -5.40
N THR A 187 1.30 4.95 -4.23
CA THR A 187 0.63 4.71 -2.96
C THR A 187 0.71 5.91 -2.02
N PHE A 188 -0.25 5.98 -1.11
CA PHE A 188 -0.26 6.90 0.02
C PHE A 188 0.10 6.16 1.31
N CYS A 189 0.36 6.90 2.38
CA CYS A 189 0.48 6.29 3.71
C CYS A 189 -0.84 5.63 4.16
N ASP A 190 -1.98 6.20 3.73
CA ASP A 190 -3.32 5.71 4.06
C ASP A 190 -4.30 6.03 2.92
N PRO A 191 -5.18 5.10 2.52
CA PRO A 191 -6.14 5.31 1.43
C PRO A 191 -7.11 6.47 1.68
N SER A 192 -7.38 6.84 2.92
CA SER A 192 -8.27 7.95 3.25
C SER A 192 -7.75 9.30 2.76
N VAL A 193 -6.44 9.45 2.58
CA VAL A 193 -5.84 10.65 1.97
C VAL A 193 -6.24 10.76 0.50
N ALA A 194 -6.22 9.64 -0.23
CA ALA A 194 -6.68 9.61 -1.62
C ALA A 194 -8.18 9.89 -1.72
N VAL A 195 -8.99 9.31 -0.83
CA VAL A 195 -10.44 9.59 -0.73
C VAL A 195 -10.69 11.08 -0.51
N ALA A 196 -9.92 11.72 0.39
CA ALA A 196 -10.02 13.16 0.65
C ALA A 196 -9.61 14.00 -0.59
N ALA A 197 -8.52 13.63 -1.27
CA ALA A 197 -8.05 14.31 -2.49
C ALA A 197 -9.05 14.22 -3.65
N LEU A 198 -9.74 13.08 -3.78
CA LEU A 198 -10.79 12.85 -4.78
C LEU A 198 -12.16 13.41 -4.36
N GLN A 199 -12.30 13.90 -3.13
CA GLN A 199 -13.55 14.40 -2.56
C GLN A 199 -14.68 13.37 -2.58
N LEU A 200 -14.32 12.08 -2.40
CA LEU A 200 -15.28 10.99 -2.38
C LEU A 200 -15.90 10.81 -0.98
N SER A 201 -17.05 10.16 -0.95
CA SER A 201 -17.72 9.73 0.28
C SER A 201 -17.93 8.22 0.28
N PRO A 202 -18.19 7.59 1.44
CA PRO A 202 -18.53 6.16 1.47
C PRO A 202 -19.68 5.80 0.51
N THR A 203 -20.75 6.60 0.49
CA THR A 203 -21.91 6.39 -0.40
C THR A 203 -21.52 6.48 -1.89
N ALA A 204 -20.64 7.41 -2.25
CA ALA A 204 -20.18 7.52 -3.64
C ALA A 204 -19.32 6.31 -4.04
N LEU A 205 -18.46 5.81 -3.16
CA LEU A 205 -17.61 4.65 -3.41
C LEU A 205 -18.42 3.36 -3.54
N LEU A 206 -19.51 3.22 -2.78
CA LEU A 206 -20.39 2.06 -2.88
C LEU A 206 -20.99 1.89 -4.29
N THR A 207 -21.19 2.99 -5.00
CA THR A 207 -21.66 2.99 -6.40
C THR A 207 -20.53 2.88 -7.43
N GLN A 208 -19.27 2.93 -6.99
CA GLN A 208 -18.07 2.95 -7.84
C GLN A 208 -17.06 1.86 -7.42
N LEU A 209 -17.50 0.61 -7.33
CA LEU A 209 -16.68 -0.49 -6.81
C LEU A 209 -15.37 -0.71 -7.59
N LYS A 210 -15.31 -0.38 -8.88
CA LYS A 210 -14.05 -0.41 -9.64
C LYS A 210 -13.02 0.58 -9.09
N THR A 211 -13.44 1.79 -8.76
CA THR A 211 -12.58 2.79 -8.09
C THR A 211 -12.20 2.33 -6.70
N TYR A 212 -13.16 1.74 -5.98
CA TYR A 212 -12.90 1.22 -4.66
C TYR A 212 -11.90 0.06 -4.66
N GLY A 213 -11.86 -0.77 -5.69
CA GLY A 213 -10.86 -1.84 -5.83
C GLY A 213 -9.41 -1.35 -5.69
N PHE A 214 -9.05 -0.22 -6.30
CA PHE A 214 -7.73 0.39 -6.14
C PHE A 214 -7.48 0.92 -4.72
N LEU A 215 -8.50 1.47 -4.07
CA LEU A 215 -8.41 1.91 -2.68
C LEU A 215 -8.33 0.72 -1.70
N PHE A 216 -8.98 -0.38 -2.02
CA PHE A 216 -8.88 -1.63 -1.27
C PHE A 216 -7.48 -2.23 -1.36
N GLU A 217 -6.88 -2.27 -2.56
CA GLU A 217 -5.48 -2.68 -2.72
C GLU A 217 -4.55 -1.81 -1.86
N GLN A 218 -4.75 -0.48 -1.87
CA GLN A 218 -3.99 0.42 -1.01
C GLN A 218 -4.23 0.14 0.48
N LEU A 219 -5.45 -0.22 0.89
CA LEU A 219 -5.76 -0.62 2.26
C LEU A 219 -4.98 -1.88 2.65
N CYS A 220 -4.94 -2.88 1.76
CA CYS A 220 -4.13 -4.08 1.96
C CYS A 220 -2.64 -3.75 2.10
N ILE A 221 -2.09 -2.89 1.23
CA ILE A 221 -0.67 -2.46 1.31
C ILE A 221 -0.38 -1.78 2.65
N ARG A 222 -1.26 -0.89 3.14
CA ARG A 222 -1.10 -0.23 4.43
C ARG A 222 -1.03 -1.25 5.57
N ASP A 223 -1.98 -2.17 5.62
CA ASP A 223 -2.06 -3.16 6.69
C ASP A 223 -0.89 -4.14 6.64
N LEU A 224 -0.49 -4.61 5.46
CA LEU A 224 0.68 -5.47 5.31
C LEU A 224 1.97 -4.78 5.78
N LYS A 225 2.15 -3.48 5.49
CA LYS A 225 3.27 -2.70 6.03
C LYS A 225 3.23 -2.62 7.55
N ALA A 226 2.05 -2.44 8.14
CA ALA A 226 1.88 -2.40 9.60
C ALA A 226 2.20 -3.76 10.24
N TYR A 227 1.65 -4.85 9.69
CA TYR A 227 1.85 -6.23 10.18
C TYR A 227 3.28 -6.75 10.03
N THR A 228 4.10 -6.12 9.22
CA THR A 228 5.51 -6.51 9.02
C THR A 228 6.49 -5.46 9.52
N SER A 229 6.03 -4.47 10.28
CA SER A 229 6.86 -3.35 10.75
C SER A 229 7.87 -3.73 11.82
N ASP A 230 7.69 -4.84 12.51
CA ASP A 230 8.55 -5.40 13.55
C ASP A 230 9.59 -6.39 13.02
N ILE A 231 9.46 -6.81 11.76
CA ILE A 231 10.40 -7.71 11.08
C ILE A 231 11.06 -7.02 9.89
N ASP A 232 12.28 -7.47 9.56
CA ASP A 232 12.99 -6.98 8.38
C ASP A 232 12.25 -7.47 7.11
N THR A 233 11.45 -6.60 6.51
CA THR A 233 10.61 -6.92 5.36
C THR A 233 10.68 -5.82 4.31
N HIS A 234 10.90 -6.23 3.07
CA HIS A 234 10.72 -5.38 1.90
C HIS A 234 9.32 -5.59 1.32
N VAL A 235 8.53 -4.52 1.27
CA VAL A 235 7.22 -4.52 0.63
C VAL A 235 7.36 -3.94 -0.77
N GLY A 236 7.14 -4.76 -1.77
CA GLY A 236 7.22 -4.39 -3.19
C GLY A 236 6.03 -4.90 -3.98
N TYR A 237 6.10 -4.82 -5.29
CA TYR A 237 5.14 -5.41 -6.22
C TYR A 237 5.89 -6.13 -7.35
N TYR A 238 5.23 -7.07 -8.03
CA TYR A 238 5.77 -7.69 -9.24
C TYR A 238 4.89 -7.38 -10.44
N HIS A 239 5.51 -7.02 -11.55
CA HIS A 239 4.82 -6.86 -12.83
C HIS A 239 5.83 -7.06 -13.97
N ASP A 240 5.58 -8.02 -14.83
CA ASP A 240 6.44 -8.29 -15.97
C ASP A 240 5.95 -7.61 -17.27
N ARG A 241 6.70 -7.81 -18.34
CA ARG A 241 6.37 -7.26 -19.67
C ARG A 241 5.19 -7.97 -20.34
N TYR A 242 4.79 -9.13 -19.85
CA TYR A 242 3.71 -9.95 -20.41
C TYR A 242 2.38 -9.71 -19.68
N GLY A 243 2.38 -8.85 -18.67
CA GLY A 243 1.20 -8.49 -17.89
C GLY A 243 0.90 -9.43 -16.74
N LEU A 244 1.84 -10.32 -16.38
CA LEU A 244 1.72 -11.13 -15.19
C LEU A 244 2.14 -10.31 -13.97
N GLU A 245 1.32 -10.30 -12.93
CA GLU A 245 1.49 -9.43 -11.78
C GLU A 245 1.23 -10.15 -10.44
N ALA A 246 1.83 -9.60 -9.38
CA ALA A 246 1.40 -9.74 -8.01
C ALA A 246 1.29 -8.34 -7.41
N ASP A 247 0.13 -8.01 -6.90
CA ASP A 247 -0.19 -6.66 -6.40
C ASP A 247 0.77 -6.25 -5.30
N VAL A 248 1.14 -7.20 -4.43
CA VAL A 248 2.12 -7.00 -3.35
C VAL A 248 3.05 -8.22 -3.27
N VAL A 249 4.31 -7.95 -2.99
CA VAL A 249 5.29 -8.95 -2.59
C VAL A 249 5.85 -8.58 -1.23
N LEU A 250 5.73 -9.48 -0.26
CA LEU A 250 6.41 -9.38 1.02
C LEU A 250 7.67 -10.22 0.98
N HIS A 251 8.84 -9.61 1.08
CA HIS A 251 10.13 -10.31 1.07
C HIS A 251 10.83 -10.09 2.40
N LEU A 252 10.92 -11.15 3.20
CA LEU A 252 11.51 -11.12 4.53
C LEU A 252 13.04 -11.12 4.44
N GLY A 253 13.71 -10.56 5.44
CA GLY A 253 15.17 -10.52 5.53
C GLY A 253 15.86 -11.89 5.55
N ASP A 254 15.12 -12.96 5.92
CA ASP A 254 15.59 -14.35 5.88
C ASP A 254 15.44 -15.01 4.48
N GLY A 255 14.91 -14.26 3.51
CA GLY A 255 14.73 -14.69 2.11
C GLY A 255 13.41 -15.39 1.84
N ARG A 256 12.54 -15.62 2.85
CA ARG A 256 11.15 -16.07 2.61
C ARG A 256 10.36 -14.95 1.94
N TYR A 257 9.38 -15.32 1.12
CA TYR A 257 8.51 -14.30 0.53
C TYR A 257 7.11 -14.82 0.19
N ALA A 258 6.16 -13.89 0.18
CA ALA A 258 4.80 -14.11 -0.23
C ALA A 258 4.48 -13.33 -1.51
N LEU A 259 3.75 -13.97 -2.43
CA LEU A 259 3.11 -13.31 -3.58
C LEU A 259 1.63 -13.09 -3.23
N ILE A 260 1.15 -11.87 -3.40
CA ILE A 260 -0.16 -11.44 -2.91
C ILE A 260 -0.93 -10.73 -4.03
N GLU A 261 -2.17 -11.14 -4.23
CA GLU A 261 -3.17 -10.45 -5.04
C GLU A 261 -4.26 -9.85 -4.13
N CYS A 262 -4.76 -8.68 -4.47
CA CYS A 262 -5.83 -8.00 -3.74
C CYS A 262 -7.10 -8.00 -4.59
N LYS A 263 -8.11 -8.72 -4.17
CA LYS A 263 -9.37 -8.88 -4.92
C LYS A 263 -10.57 -8.54 -4.03
N LEU A 264 -11.31 -7.51 -4.41
CA LEU A 264 -12.43 -7.04 -3.60
C LEU A 264 -13.54 -8.10 -3.47
N GLY A 265 -13.87 -8.77 -4.56
CA GLY A 265 -14.97 -9.72 -4.65
C GLY A 265 -14.53 -11.15 -4.93
N SER A 266 -15.42 -12.10 -4.63
CA SER A 266 -15.17 -13.53 -4.81
C SER A 266 -15.04 -13.96 -6.28
N GLN A 267 -15.64 -13.23 -7.21
CA GLN A 267 -15.60 -13.57 -8.64
C GLN A 267 -14.17 -13.44 -9.24
N GLU A 268 -13.31 -12.65 -8.63
CA GLU A 268 -11.95 -12.40 -9.12
C GLU A 268 -10.91 -13.32 -8.46
N ILE A 269 -11.31 -14.12 -7.47
CA ILE A 269 -10.40 -15.04 -6.75
C ILE A 269 -9.75 -16.06 -7.69
N GLU A 270 -10.52 -16.65 -8.61
CA GLU A 270 -9.99 -17.65 -9.55
C GLU A 270 -8.93 -17.06 -10.48
N VAL A 271 -9.14 -15.84 -10.95
CA VAL A 271 -8.18 -15.13 -11.79
C VAL A 271 -6.90 -14.81 -11.01
N GLY A 272 -7.03 -14.28 -9.80
CA GLY A 272 -5.89 -13.99 -8.93
C GLY A 272 -5.10 -15.25 -8.57
N ALA A 273 -5.78 -16.35 -8.25
CA ALA A 273 -5.14 -17.63 -7.97
C ALA A 273 -4.36 -18.14 -9.18
N ALA A 274 -4.94 -18.06 -10.39
CA ALA A 274 -4.28 -18.46 -11.62
C ALA A 274 -3.00 -17.64 -11.88
N HIS A 275 -3.00 -16.33 -11.62
CA HIS A 275 -1.82 -15.47 -11.76
C HIS A 275 -0.71 -15.90 -10.79
N LEU A 276 -1.02 -16.07 -9.51
CA LEU A 276 -0.04 -16.48 -8.50
C LEU A 276 0.55 -17.86 -8.78
N LEU A 277 -0.30 -18.82 -9.15
CA LEU A 277 0.16 -20.16 -9.53
C LEU A 277 1.04 -20.13 -10.77
N LYS A 278 0.70 -19.31 -11.77
CA LYS A 278 1.51 -19.15 -12.99
C LYS A 278 2.87 -18.53 -12.68
N LEU A 279 2.94 -17.54 -11.79
CA LEU A 279 4.22 -16.98 -11.32
C LEU A 279 5.07 -18.04 -10.64
N LYS A 280 4.50 -18.83 -9.74
CA LYS A 280 5.20 -19.95 -9.10
C LYS A 280 5.70 -20.97 -10.12
N GLU A 281 4.87 -21.36 -11.08
CA GLU A 281 5.23 -22.30 -12.16
C GLU A 281 6.44 -21.79 -12.96
N LEU A 282 6.45 -20.50 -13.36
CA LEU A 282 7.55 -19.91 -14.11
C LEU A 282 8.87 -19.93 -13.31
N ILE A 283 8.82 -19.71 -11.99
CA ILE A 283 10.00 -19.82 -11.13
C ILE A 283 10.50 -21.26 -11.09
N ILE A 284 9.61 -22.25 -10.96
CA ILE A 284 9.96 -23.67 -10.96
C ILE A 284 10.58 -24.07 -12.31
N GLU A 285 10.01 -23.62 -13.43
CA GLU A 285 10.54 -23.88 -14.77
C GLU A 285 11.92 -23.24 -14.97
N HIS A 286 12.11 -22.00 -14.53
CA HIS A 286 13.40 -21.32 -14.53
C HIS A 286 14.46 -22.14 -13.77
N ASN A 287 14.14 -22.65 -12.60
CA ASN A 287 15.04 -23.44 -11.77
C ASN A 287 15.43 -24.80 -12.39
N LYS A 288 14.62 -25.36 -13.30
CA LYS A 288 14.98 -26.57 -14.05
C LYS A 288 16.11 -26.32 -15.04
N THR A 289 16.18 -25.10 -15.60
CA THR A 289 17.18 -24.70 -16.60
C THR A 289 18.39 -24.01 -16.00
N GLU A 290 18.18 -23.15 -14.98
CA GLU A 290 19.22 -22.36 -14.31
C GLU A 290 19.59 -22.98 -12.95
N LYS A 291 20.52 -23.97 -13.00
CA LYS A 291 20.92 -24.70 -11.78
C LYS A 291 21.96 -23.97 -10.91
N GLN A 292 22.67 -23.00 -11.48
CA GLN A 292 23.75 -22.31 -10.75
C GLN A 292 23.23 -21.23 -9.81
N ASN A 293 22.12 -20.56 -10.20
CA ASN A 293 21.49 -19.50 -9.39
C ASN A 293 19.98 -19.72 -9.33
N PRO A 294 19.51 -20.76 -8.63
CA PRO A 294 18.07 -21.01 -8.53
C PRO A 294 17.40 -19.87 -7.78
N ILE A 295 16.20 -19.50 -8.22
CA ILE A 295 15.33 -18.56 -7.54
C ILE A 295 14.56 -19.33 -6.45
N ARG A 296 14.51 -18.80 -5.22
CA ARG A 296 13.66 -19.40 -4.17
C ARG A 296 12.20 -19.40 -4.66
N GLU A 297 11.50 -20.50 -4.46
CA GLU A 297 10.05 -20.55 -4.68
C GLU A 297 9.32 -19.72 -3.63
N PRO A 298 8.15 -19.14 -3.96
CA PRO A 298 7.35 -18.41 -2.98
C PRO A 298 6.90 -19.33 -1.85
N ASP A 299 7.06 -18.88 -0.62
CA ASP A 299 6.63 -19.61 0.57
C ASP A 299 5.11 -19.54 0.72
N LEU A 300 4.51 -18.42 0.37
CA LEU A 300 3.05 -18.19 0.44
C LEU A 300 2.51 -17.62 -0.88
N LEU A 301 1.31 -18.06 -1.22
CA LEU A 301 0.46 -17.47 -2.26
C LEU A 301 -0.83 -17.02 -1.59
N LEU A 302 -1.08 -15.70 -1.53
CA LEU A 302 -2.19 -15.12 -0.78
C LEU A 302 -3.10 -14.32 -1.70
N ILE A 303 -4.41 -14.42 -1.49
CA ILE A 303 -5.39 -13.49 -2.02
C ILE A 303 -6.06 -12.79 -0.84
N LEU A 304 -5.81 -11.50 -0.70
CA LEU A 304 -6.51 -10.67 0.28
C LEU A 304 -7.84 -10.20 -0.30
N THR A 305 -8.93 -10.41 0.46
CA THR A 305 -10.27 -10.11 -0.04
C THR A 305 -11.05 -9.17 0.88
N GLY A 306 -12.02 -8.46 0.29
CA GLY A 306 -13.08 -7.79 1.03
C GLY A 306 -14.27 -8.72 1.37
N GLY A 307 -14.13 -10.04 1.11
CA GLY A 307 -15.15 -11.04 1.37
C GLY A 307 -15.20 -11.49 2.83
N MET A 308 -16.08 -12.46 3.10
CA MET A 308 -16.33 -12.92 4.48
C MET A 308 -15.53 -14.15 4.88
N TYR A 309 -15.16 -15.04 3.94
CA TYR A 309 -14.62 -16.36 4.26
C TYR A 309 -13.13 -16.47 3.97
N GLY A 310 -12.37 -16.91 4.98
CA GLY A 310 -10.97 -17.26 4.88
C GLY A 310 -10.77 -18.78 4.84
N TYR A 311 -10.00 -19.27 3.87
CA TYR A 311 -9.71 -20.69 3.70
C TYR A 311 -8.45 -20.92 2.87
N ARG A 312 -7.89 -22.12 2.95
CA ARG A 312 -6.82 -22.58 2.08
C ARG A 312 -7.39 -23.43 0.95
N ARG A 313 -7.10 -23.08 -0.30
CA ARG A 313 -7.50 -23.82 -1.49
C ARG A 313 -6.70 -25.15 -1.62
N PRO A 314 -7.25 -26.16 -2.33
CA PRO A 314 -6.51 -27.40 -2.61
C PRO A 314 -5.20 -27.20 -3.38
N ASP A 315 -5.09 -26.14 -4.21
CA ASP A 315 -3.88 -25.76 -4.94
C ASP A 315 -2.84 -24.99 -4.09
N GLY A 316 -3.15 -24.77 -2.80
CA GLY A 316 -2.26 -24.17 -1.82
C GLY A 316 -2.37 -22.65 -1.72
N VAL A 317 -3.19 -22.00 -2.52
CA VAL A 317 -3.46 -20.54 -2.40
C VAL A 317 -4.35 -20.27 -1.20
N TYR A 318 -3.99 -19.28 -0.40
CA TYR A 318 -4.77 -18.81 0.73
C TYR A 318 -5.71 -17.70 0.31
N ILE A 319 -6.97 -17.79 0.70
CA ILE A 319 -7.98 -16.74 0.57
C ILE A 319 -8.21 -16.16 1.95
N ILE A 320 -7.93 -14.88 2.13
CA ILE A 320 -7.97 -14.26 3.46
C ILE A 320 -8.74 -12.95 3.41
N PRO A 321 -9.88 -12.84 4.13
CA PRO A 321 -10.49 -11.53 4.35
C PRO A 321 -9.51 -10.62 5.09
N LEU A 322 -9.30 -9.39 4.60
CA LEU A 322 -8.39 -8.46 5.25
C LEU A 322 -8.77 -8.22 6.72
N ALA A 323 -10.07 -8.22 7.03
CA ALA A 323 -10.59 -8.08 8.39
C ALA A 323 -10.48 -9.34 9.26
N CYS A 324 -9.79 -10.38 8.80
CA CYS A 324 -9.40 -11.55 9.61
C CYS A 324 -7.89 -11.59 9.88
N LEU A 325 -7.10 -10.69 9.26
CA LEU A 325 -5.64 -10.71 9.33
C LEU A 325 -5.12 -9.89 10.52
N LYS A 326 -4.04 -10.36 11.11
CA LYS A 326 -3.17 -9.64 12.05
C LYS A 326 -1.69 -9.91 11.73
N ASP A 327 -0.79 -9.25 12.47
CA ASP A 327 0.66 -9.49 12.52
C ASP A 327 1.06 -10.93 12.82
#